data_2eab5a19524c77c4793b99c75f544ee9
#
_entry.id   2eab5a19524c77c4793b99c75f544ee9
#
_cell.length_a   1.000
_cell.length_b   1.000
_cell.length_c   1.000
_cell.angle_alpha   90.00
_cell.angle_beta   90.00
_cell.angle_gamma   90.00
#
_symmetry.space_group_name_H-M   'P 1'
#
loop_
_entity.id
_entity.type
_entity.pdbx_description
1 polymer ?
#
loop_
_entity_poly.entity_id
_entity_poly.type
_entity_poly.pdbx_seq_one_letter_code
_entity_poly.pdbx_strand_id
1 'polypeptide(L)'
;VMLTGDRQEVGAHVAQTLGIDEYHAELLPADKVAFLESGEWSILNKVAFVGDGINDAPVLARADVGIAMGGLGSDAAIEAADVVLMDDHPSKIALAIRIARRTLAIAKQNVWFAIGIKVTVLLLAAVGIATMWLAVFADVGVTVLAVLNAMRALK
;
A
#
# COMPACT_ATOMS: atom_id res chain seq x y z
N VAL A 1 8.11 -2.95 -15.10
CA VAL A 1 7.63 -2.46 -16.40
C VAL A 1 7.65 -0.94 -16.41
N MET A 2 8.07 -0.32 -17.53
CA MET A 2 8.02 1.14 -17.72
C MET A 2 7.02 1.46 -18.84
N LEU A 3 6.09 2.38 -18.59
CA LEU A 3 5.13 2.88 -19.57
C LEU A 3 5.43 4.36 -19.83
N THR A 4 5.83 4.70 -21.06
CA THR A 4 6.19 6.08 -21.40
C THR A 4 5.50 6.56 -22.69
N GLY A 5 5.21 7.86 -22.76
CA GLY A 5 4.76 8.51 -23.97
C GLY A 5 5.90 8.94 -24.90
N ASP A 6 7.15 8.77 -24.49
CA ASP A 6 8.33 9.14 -25.27
C ASP A 6 8.52 8.20 -26.47
N ARG A 7 9.41 8.64 -27.39
CA ARG A 7 9.77 7.83 -28.56
C ARG A 7 10.43 6.52 -28.17
N GLN A 8 10.25 5.50 -29.00
CA GLN A 8 10.80 4.15 -28.77
C GLN A 8 12.30 4.15 -28.44
N GLU A 9 13.10 4.98 -29.14
CA GLU A 9 14.55 5.07 -28.93
C GLU A 9 14.90 5.58 -27.52
N VAL A 10 14.15 6.58 -27.04
CA VAL A 10 14.34 7.17 -25.71
C VAL A 10 13.94 6.17 -24.64
N GLY A 11 12.78 5.54 -24.80
CA GLY A 11 12.28 4.50 -23.90
C GLY A 11 13.26 3.33 -23.77
N ALA A 12 13.78 2.84 -24.88
CA ALA A 12 14.77 1.77 -24.91
C ALA A 12 16.06 2.14 -24.16
N HIS A 13 16.58 3.34 -24.40
CA HIS A 13 17.80 3.82 -23.75
C HIS A 13 17.64 3.94 -22.23
N VAL A 14 16.53 4.52 -21.79
CA VAL A 14 16.22 4.66 -20.35
C VAL A 14 16.03 3.29 -19.71
N ALA A 15 15.26 2.40 -20.32
CA ALA A 15 15.04 1.06 -19.80
C ALA A 15 16.35 0.28 -19.63
N GLN A 16 17.25 0.35 -20.64
CA GLN A 16 18.56 -0.28 -20.59
C GLN A 16 19.44 0.31 -19.48
N THR A 17 19.45 1.64 -19.36
CA THR A 17 20.27 2.35 -18.34
C THR A 17 19.82 2.01 -16.92
N LEU A 18 18.51 1.88 -16.70
CA LEU A 18 17.92 1.60 -15.40
C LEU A 18 17.78 0.10 -15.10
N GLY A 19 18.09 -0.77 -16.07
CA GLY A 19 17.92 -2.21 -15.93
C GLY A 19 16.46 -2.65 -15.76
N ILE A 20 15.56 -1.99 -16.51
CA ILE A 20 14.12 -2.30 -16.52
C ILE A 20 13.88 -3.46 -17.48
N ASP A 21 13.23 -4.51 -17.01
CA ASP A 21 13.03 -5.77 -17.75
C ASP A 21 12.09 -5.61 -18.95
N GLU A 22 11.09 -4.72 -18.84
CA GLU A 22 10.07 -4.53 -19.87
C GLU A 22 9.68 -3.05 -19.96
N TYR A 23 9.54 -2.53 -21.18
CA TYR A 23 9.10 -1.17 -21.41
C TYR A 23 8.16 -1.08 -22.62
N HIS A 24 7.24 -0.14 -22.56
CA HIS A 24 6.35 0.24 -23.65
C HIS A 24 6.45 1.75 -23.85
N ALA A 25 6.73 2.15 -25.06
CA ALA A 25 6.93 3.55 -25.46
C ALA A 25 5.82 4.03 -26.38
N GLU A 26 5.78 5.34 -26.65
CA GLU A 26 4.81 5.99 -27.54
C GLU A 26 3.34 5.79 -27.09
N LEU A 27 3.11 5.57 -25.79
CA LEU A 27 1.79 5.35 -25.24
C LEU A 27 1.05 6.66 -24.97
N LEU A 28 -0.18 6.74 -25.43
CA LEU A 28 -1.13 7.76 -24.97
C LEU A 28 -1.66 7.41 -23.57
N PRO A 29 -2.23 8.38 -22.83
CA PRO A 29 -2.80 8.10 -21.50
C PRO A 29 -3.84 6.97 -21.50
N ALA A 30 -4.67 6.88 -22.54
CA ALA A 30 -5.65 5.80 -22.70
C ALA A 30 -5.00 4.43 -22.91
N ASP A 31 -3.88 4.38 -23.62
CA ASP A 31 -3.14 3.13 -23.88
C ASP A 31 -2.51 2.59 -22.60
N LYS A 32 -2.02 3.48 -21.72
CA LYS A 32 -1.50 3.09 -20.42
C LYS A 32 -2.60 2.46 -19.54
N VAL A 33 -3.82 3.01 -19.55
CA VAL A 33 -4.98 2.43 -18.84
C VAL A 33 -5.32 1.07 -19.44
N ALA A 34 -5.43 0.98 -20.78
CA ALA A 34 -5.72 -0.27 -21.46
C ALA A 34 -4.67 -1.35 -21.17
N PHE A 35 -3.38 -0.97 -21.11
CA PHE A 35 -2.30 -1.87 -20.75
C PHE A 35 -2.50 -2.45 -19.34
N LEU A 36 -2.88 -1.61 -18.39
CA LEU A 36 -3.11 -2.01 -17.00
C LEU A 36 -4.32 -2.94 -16.88
N GLU A 37 -5.40 -2.69 -17.66
CA GLU A 37 -6.63 -3.47 -17.64
C GLU A 37 -6.53 -4.79 -18.43
N SER A 38 -5.76 -4.82 -19.52
CA SER A 38 -5.63 -5.99 -20.41
C SER A 38 -4.55 -6.98 -19.98
N GLY A 39 -3.66 -6.58 -19.07
CA GLY A 39 -2.49 -7.36 -18.74
C GLY A 39 -2.80 -8.58 -17.88
N GLU A 40 -2.05 -9.66 -18.12
CA GLU A 40 -2.01 -10.86 -17.26
C GLU A 40 -1.62 -10.51 -15.81
N TRP A 41 -1.10 -9.30 -15.58
CA TRP A 41 -0.69 -8.74 -14.29
C TRP A 41 -1.85 -8.58 -13.33
N SER A 42 -3.02 -8.13 -13.81
CA SER A 42 -4.17 -7.82 -12.96
C SER A 42 -4.89 -9.06 -12.40
N ILE A 43 -4.71 -10.22 -13.05
CA ILE A 43 -5.40 -11.45 -12.67
C ILE A 43 -4.67 -12.18 -11.53
N LEU A 44 -3.35 -12.08 -11.47
CA LEU A 44 -2.52 -12.87 -10.56
C LEU A 44 -1.81 -12.05 -9.49
N ASN A 45 -1.58 -10.75 -9.71
CA ASN A 45 -0.79 -9.89 -8.83
C ASN A 45 -1.42 -8.51 -8.64
N LYS A 46 -1.17 -7.90 -7.48
CA LYS A 46 -1.48 -6.50 -7.23
C LYS A 46 -0.51 -5.60 -7.98
N VAL A 47 -1.03 -4.64 -8.71
CA VAL A 47 -0.25 -3.69 -9.50
C VAL A 47 -0.15 -2.36 -8.79
N ALA A 48 1.09 -1.89 -8.56
CA ALA A 48 1.36 -0.53 -8.14
C ALA A 48 1.82 0.29 -9.36
N PHE A 49 1.17 1.41 -9.60
CA PHE A 49 1.56 2.35 -10.65
C PHE A 49 2.15 3.61 -10.02
N VAL A 50 3.27 4.08 -10.56
CA VAL A 50 3.96 5.30 -10.11
C VAL A 50 3.93 6.32 -11.24
N GLY A 51 3.43 7.51 -10.98
CA GLY A 51 3.35 8.59 -11.96
C GLY A 51 3.47 9.97 -11.32
N ASP A 52 3.80 10.97 -12.12
CA ASP A 52 4.04 12.35 -11.66
C ASP A 52 3.18 13.40 -12.36
N GLY A 53 2.48 13.02 -13.43
CA GLY A 53 1.80 13.94 -14.32
C GLY A 53 0.28 13.87 -14.31
N ILE A 54 -0.36 14.93 -14.83
CA ILE A 54 -1.81 14.99 -15.07
C ILE A 54 -2.27 13.83 -15.96
N ASN A 55 -1.44 13.46 -16.95
CA ASN A 55 -1.74 12.38 -17.89
C ASN A 55 -1.76 11.00 -17.23
N ASP A 56 -1.18 10.85 -16.06
CA ASP A 56 -1.12 9.59 -15.32
C ASP A 56 -2.27 9.45 -14.31
N ALA A 57 -3.02 10.52 -14.01
CA ALA A 57 -4.13 10.48 -13.07
C ALA A 57 -5.17 9.36 -13.38
N PRO A 58 -5.58 9.12 -14.64
CA PRO A 58 -6.49 8.03 -14.96
C PRO A 58 -5.90 6.64 -14.66
N VAL A 59 -4.59 6.48 -14.84
CA VAL A 59 -3.88 5.22 -14.60
C VAL A 59 -3.68 5.00 -13.10
N LEU A 60 -3.31 6.05 -12.37
CA LEU A 60 -3.18 6.04 -10.91
C LEU A 60 -4.49 5.59 -10.23
N ALA A 61 -5.63 6.14 -10.67
CA ALA A 61 -6.94 5.80 -10.15
C ALA A 61 -7.40 4.36 -10.48
N ARG A 62 -6.80 3.71 -11.49
CA ARG A 62 -7.16 2.35 -11.91
C ARG A 62 -6.23 1.28 -11.38
N ALA A 63 -5.02 1.64 -10.95
CA ALA A 63 -4.09 0.72 -10.34
C ALA A 63 -4.62 0.19 -8.99
N ASP A 64 -4.18 -0.99 -8.56
CA ASP A 64 -4.47 -1.47 -7.19
C ASP A 64 -3.85 -0.56 -6.12
N VAL A 65 -2.74 0.09 -6.44
CA VAL A 65 -2.10 1.13 -5.63
C VAL A 65 -1.51 2.19 -6.56
N GLY A 66 -2.11 3.38 -6.57
CA GLY A 66 -1.58 4.55 -7.27
C GLY A 66 -0.60 5.31 -6.38
N ILE A 67 0.59 5.58 -6.88
CA ILE A 67 1.64 6.35 -6.17
C ILE A 67 1.98 7.59 -6.98
N ALA A 68 1.64 8.78 -6.48
CA ALA A 68 2.00 10.04 -7.09
C ALA A 68 3.30 10.61 -6.50
N MET A 69 4.08 11.24 -7.37
CA MET A 69 5.23 12.05 -6.99
C MET A 69 4.72 13.48 -6.71
N GLY A 70 4.82 13.93 -5.47
CA GLY A 70 4.09 15.11 -4.99
C GLY A 70 4.81 16.44 -5.11
N GLY A 71 6.15 16.47 -5.24
CA GLY A 71 6.92 17.72 -5.28
C GLY A 71 6.75 18.49 -6.59
N LEU A 72 6.63 17.76 -7.72
CA LEU A 72 6.36 18.29 -9.06
C LEU A 72 5.06 17.74 -9.65
N GLY A 73 4.35 16.89 -8.90
CA GLY A 73 3.11 16.26 -9.34
C GLY A 73 1.97 17.26 -9.52
N SER A 74 1.11 16.98 -10.48
CA SER A 74 -0.10 17.76 -10.65
C SER A 74 -1.11 17.48 -9.54
N ASP A 75 -1.93 18.48 -9.18
CA ASP A 75 -3.01 18.32 -8.21
C ASP A 75 -3.92 17.14 -8.59
N ALA A 76 -4.18 16.92 -9.90
CA ALA A 76 -4.96 15.81 -10.39
C ALA A 76 -4.32 14.43 -10.13
N ALA A 77 -2.99 14.31 -10.25
CA ALA A 77 -2.29 13.07 -9.94
C ALA A 77 -2.28 12.81 -8.43
N ILE A 78 -2.10 13.86 -7.63
CA ILE A 78 -2.14 13.78 -6.16
C ILE A 78 -3.52 13.34 -5.68
N GLU A 79 -4.59 13.89 -6.26
CA GLU A 79 -5.98 13.53 -5.90
C GLU A 79 -6.35 12.10 -6.31
N ALA A 80 -5.78 11.61 -7.42
CA ALA A 80 -6.05 10.27 -7.95
C ALA A 80 -5.25 9.15 -7.27
N ALA A 81 -4.19 9.49 -6.51
CA ALA A 81 -3.27 8.52 -5.94
C ALA A 81 -3.65 8.08 -4.53
N ASP A 82 -3.38 6.81 -4.19
CA ASP A 82 -3.50 6.28 -2.82
C ASP A 82 -2.34 6.71 -1.92
N VAL A 83 -1.17 6.94 -2.52
CA VAL A 83 0.06 7.33 -1.82
C VAL A 83 0.72 8.49 -2.54
N VAL A 84 1.12 9.51 -1.81
CA VAL A 84 1.86 10.67 -2.34
C VAL A 84 3.25 10.74 -1.73
N LEU A 85 4.28 10.76 -2.58
CA LEU A 85 5.67 10.95 -2.17
C LEU A 85 6.04 12.43 -2.34
N MET A 86 6.11 13.16 -1.22
CA MET A 86 6.25 14.63 -1.22
C MET A 86 7.60 15.15 -1.69
N ASP A 87 8.61 14.32 -1.79
CA ASP A 87 9.99 14.72 -2.08
C ASP A 87 10.60 14.10 -3.35
N ASP A 88 9.76 13.65 -4.28
CA ASP A 88 10.10 13.19 -5.64
C ASP A 88 11.28 12.20 -5.73
N HIS A 89 11.52 11.44 -4.66
CA HIS A 89 12.54 10.42 -4.65
C HIS A 89 11.95 9.01 -4.82
N PRO A 90 12.08 8.38 -6.00
CA PRO A 90 11.57 7.02 -6.25
C PRO A 90 12.10 5.97 -5.26
N SER A 91 13.30 6.18 -4.70
CA SER A 91 13.87 5.32 -3.65
C SER A 91 13.00 5.22 -2.38
N LYS A 92 12.13 6.20 -2.14
CA LYS A 92 11.20 6.19 -1.01
C LYS A 92 10.01 5.26 -1.20
N ILE A 93 9.75 4.78 -2.40
CA ILE A 93 8.76 3.71 -2.66
C ILE A 93 9.12 2.48 -1.82
N ALA A 94 10.39 2.07 -1.82
CA ALA A 94 10.85 0.94 -1.01
C ALA A 94 10.65 1.18 0.50
N LEU A 95 10.84 2.43 0.95
CA LEU A 95 10.58 2.82 2.34
C LEU A 95 9.09 2.75 2.66
N ALA A 96 8.22 3.29 1.79
CA ALA A 96 6.77 3.27 1.95
C ALA A 96 6.24 1.82 2.06
N ILE A 97 6.70 0.92 1.19
CA ILE A 97 6.35 -0.51 1.24
C ILE A 97 6.79 -1.14 2.58
N ARG A 98 7.98 -0.81 3.06
CA ARG A 98 8.49 -1.31 4.34
C ARG A 98 7.63 -0.84 5.52
N ILE A 99 7.29 0.45 5.54
CA ILE A 99 6.40 1.03 6.56
C ILE A 99 5.03 0.36 6.53
N ALA A 100 4.43 0.22 5.35
CA ALA A 100 3.13 -0.42 5.18
C ALA A 100 3.14 -1.88 5.69
N ARG A 101 4.14 -2.68 5.30
CA ARG A 101 4.30 -4.07 5.77
C ARG A 101 4.45 -4.15 7.29
N ARG A 102 5.25 -3.26 7.88
CA ARG A 102 5.43 -3.19 9.33
C ARG A 102 4.13 -2.83 10.05
N THR A 103 3.42 -1.82 9.56
CA THR A 103 2.13 -1.39 10.12
C THR A 103 1.10 -2.50 10.06
N LEU A 104 0.98 -3.20 8.91
CA LEU A 104 0.10 -4.36 8.77
C LEU A 104 0.48 -5.51 9.72
N ALA A 105 1.77 -5.76 9.92
CA ALA A 105 2.23 -6.79 10.85
C ALA A 105 1.82 -6.45 12.30
N ILE A 106 1.99 -5.19 12.72
CA ILE A 106 1.57 -4.71 14.04
C ILE A 106 0.04 -4.81 14.19
N ALA A 107 -0.72 -4.39 13.17
CA ALA A 107 -2.18 -4.49 13.18
C ALA A 107 -2.65 -5.95 13.31
N LYS A 108 -2.06 -6.88 12.54
CA LYS A 108 -2.35 -8.31 12.65
C LYS A 108 -2.01 -8.86 14.03
N GLN A 109 -0.88 -8.48 14.63
CA GLN A 109 -0.51 -8.87 15.98
C GLN A 109 -1.58 -8.42 17.00
N ASN A 110 -2.04 -7.17 16.90
CA ASN A 110 -3.07 -6.65 17.79
C ASN A 110 -4.40 -7.40 17.65
N VAL A 111 -4.82 -7.69 16.41
CA VAL A 111 -6.06 -8.43 16.14
C VAL A 111 -5.99 -9.84 16.74
N TRP A 112 -4.92 -10.59 16.45
CA TRP A 112 -4.78 -11.96 16.97
C TRP A 112 -4.65 -12.00 18.47
N PHE A 113 -3.93 -11.03 19.08
CA PHE A 113 -3.83 -10.90 20.52
C PHE A 113 -5.18 -10.63 21.17
N ALA A 114 -5.95 -9.67 20.60
CA ALA A 114 -7.27 -9.35 21.11
C ALA A 114 -8.26 -10.53 21.02
N ILE A 115 -8.28 -11.21 19.88
CA ILE A 115 -9.12 -12.40 19.68
C ILE A 115 -8.71 -13.50 20.65
N GLY A 116 -7.42 -13.77 20.81
CA GLY A 116 -6.90 -14.79 21.71
C GLY A 116 -7.34 -14.58 23.16
N ILE A 117 -7.21 -13.35 23.67
CA ILE A 117 -7.66 -13.04 25.03
C ILE A 117 -9.18 -13.15 25.16
N LYS A 118 -9.95 -12.66 24.17
CA LYS A 118 -11.42 -12.76 24.21
C LYS A 118 -11.90 -14.21 24.23
N VAL A 119 -11.31 -15.06 23.38
CA VAL A 119 -11.64 -16.49 23.35
C VAL A 119 -11.28 -17.15 24.70
N THR A 120 -10.12 -16.82 25.26
CA THR A 120 -9.69 -17.36 26.57
C THR A 120 -10.67 -16.97 27.68
N VAL A 121 -11.06 -15.70 27.75
CA VAL A 121 -12.04 -15.23 28.76
C VAL A 121 -13.40 -15.89 28.56
N LEU A 122 -13.83 -16.09 27.31
CA LEU A 122 -15.09 -16.78 27.01
C LEU A 122 -15.08 -18.23 27.48
N LEU A 123 -13.98 -18.94 27.23
CA LEU A 123 -13.82 -20.33 27.70
C LEU A 123 -13.82 -20.41 29.25
N LEU A 124 -13.12 -19.47 29.90
CA LEU A 124 -13.15 -19.40 31.40
C LEU A 124 -14.53 -19.06 31.91
N ALA A 125 -15.30 -18.24 31.22
CA ALA A 125 -16.70 -17.94 31.60
C ALA A 125 -17.60 -19.17 31.43
N ALA A 126 -17.42 -19.94 30.34
CA ALA A 126 -18.18 -21.17 30.09
C ALA A 126 -17.97 -22.24 31.20
N VAL A 127 -16.79 -22.27 31.81
CA VAL A 127 -16.45 -23.16 32.93
C VAL A 127 -16.84 -22.55 34.29
N GLY A 128 -17.40 -21.33 34.28
CA GLY A 128 -17.84 -20.65 35.53
C GLY A 128 -16.73 -20.01 36.36
N ILE A 129 -15.50 -19.90 35.83
CA ILE A 129 -14.34 -19.32 36.53
C ILE A 129 -14.27 -17.81 36.31
N ALA A 130 -14.66 -17.32 35.11
CA ALA A 130 -14.59 -15.90 34.80
C ALA A 130 -15.77 -15.12 35.37
N THR A 131 -15.46 -14.04 36.09
CA THR A 131 -16.43 -13.06 36.56
C THR A 131 -16.61 -11.95 35.54
N MET A 132 -17.72 -11.21 35.58
CA MET A 132 -17.98 -10.04 34.74
C MET A 132 -16.84 -9.00 34.83
N TRP A 133 -16.29 -8.78 36.02
CA TRP A 133 -15.17 -7.87 36.23
C TRP A 133 -13.91 -8.32 35.51
N LEU A 134 -13.61 -9.61 35.51
CA LEU A 134 -12.47 -10.16 34.79
C LEU A 134 -12.60 -9.89 33.28
N ALA A 135 -13.80 -10.05 32.72
CA ALA A 135 -14.06 -9.78 31.30
C ALA A 135 -13.85 -8.30 30.96
N VAL A 136 -14.34 -7.38 31.81
CA VAL A 136 -14.16 -5.93 31.62
C VAL A 136 -12.68 -5.53 31.72
N PHE A 137 -11.97 -6.01 32.75
CA PHE A 137 -10.53 -5.71 32.89
C PHE A 137 -9.69 -6.29 31.75
N ALA A 138 -10.02 -7.47 31.24
CA ALA A 138 -9.35 -8.06 30.09
C ALA A 138 -9.57 -7.22 28.83
N ASP A 139 -10.78 -6.75 28.57
CA ASP A 139 -11.11 -5.95 27.35
C ASP A 139 -10.40 -4.58 27.38
N VAL A 140 -10.44 -3.88 28.51
CA VAL A 140 -9.74 -2.60 28.69
C VAL A 140 -8.22 -2.81 28.62
N GLY A 141 -7.69 -3.83 29.29
CA GLY A 141 -6.26 -4.13 29.28
C GLY A 141 -5.73 -4.46 27.90
N VAL A 142 -6.47 -5.26 27.13
CA VAL A 142 -6.14 -5.56 25.73
C VAL A 142 -6.11 -4.30 24.87
N THR A 143 -7.08 -3.42 25.04
CA THR A 143 -7.15 -2.17 24.30
C THR A 143 -5.94 -1.29 24.59
N VAL A 144 -5.56 -1.12 25.85
CA VAL A 144 -4.38 -0.34 26.24
C VAL A 144 -3.10 -0.95 25.66
N LEU A 145 -2.93 -2.27 25.77
CA LEU A 145 -1.76 -2.97 25.22
C LEU A 145 -1.70 -2.88 23.69
N ALA A 146 -2.84 -2.97 23.01
CA ALA A 146 -2.92 -2.82 21.55
C ALA A 146 -2.52 -1.41 21.11
N VAL A 147 -2.94 -0.36 21.84
CA VAL A 147 -2.53 1.03 21.56
C VAL A 147 -1.02 1.20 21.78
N LEU A 148 -0.48 0.69 22.89
CA LEU A 148 0.97 0.76 23.14
C LEU A 148 1.77 0.02 22.08
N ASN A 149 1.29 -1.13 21.60
CA ASN A 149 1.93 -1.85 20.49
C ASN A 149 1.82 -1.08 19.17
N ALA A 150 0.68 -0.42 18.91
CA ALA A 150 0.48 0.38 17.70
C ALA A 150 1.43 1.59 17.62
N MET A 151 1.83 2.17 18.75
CA MET A 151 2.82 3.26 18.81
C MET A 151 4.19 2.85 18.21
N ARG A 152 4.48 1.57 18.09
CA ARG A 152 5.70 1.07 17.43
C ARG A 152 5.69 1.32 15.92
N ALA A 153 4.54 1.59 15.32
CA ALA A 153 4.44 1.97 13.90
C ALA A 153 4.97 3.38 13.64
N LEU A 154 5.03 4.24 14.67
CA LEU A 154 5.52 5.63 14.58
C LEU A 154 7.06 5.75 14.63
N LYS A 155 7.75 4.66 14.91
CA LYS A 155 9.23 4.57 14.94
C LYS A 155 9.74 3.83 13.71
#